data_f961bdecedc7af71da4225fcd173a72e
#
_entry.id   f961bdecedc7af71da4225fcd173a72e
#
_cell.length_a   1.000
_cell.length_b   1.000
_cell.length_c   1.000
_cell.angle_alpha   90.00
_cell.angle_beta   90.00
_cell.angle_gamma   90.00
#
_symmetry.space_group_name_H-M   'P 1'
#
loop_
_entity.id
_entity.type
_entity.pdbx_description
1 polymer ?
#
loop_
_entity_poly.entity_id
_entity_poly.type
_entity_poly.pdbx_seq_one_letter_code
_entity_poly.pdbx_strand_id
1 'polypeptide(L)'
;FLCPIAVGSDTGGSIRMPSSFCGVTGFKPSFNKLSTSGVFPLSWSLDTIGPIAKTAKDCSIFVEEICKHQIANKNKDPFNGLTTSMLDNFVNLLSPNLKIGVPSDDFFSDVEEEVKKEFFKSIELMKSMGAEIIEVDLAWLLMARPVNVVITLAEAFSLHKHWLESDSKKYTFEVISRLVLGENISLNDYFSSM
;
A
#
# COMPACT_ATOMS: atom_id res chain seq x y z
N PHE A 1 6.07 -20.21 13.67
CA PHE A 1 5.19 -19.05 13.46
C PHE A 1 4.69 -18.53 14.80
N LEU A 2 4.89 -17.22 15.08
CA LEU A 2 4.40 -16.59 16.31
C LEU A 2 2.94 -16.15 16.17
N CYS A 3 2.51 -15.76 14.96
CA CYS A 3 1.13 -15.42 14.63
C CYS A 3 0.80 -15.77 13.17
N PRO A 4 -0.45 -16.12 12.83
CA PRO A 4 -0.87 -16.41 11.46
C PRO A 4 -1.03 -15.15 10.61
N ILE A 5 -1.47 -14.04 11.19
CA ILE A 5 -1.72 -12.75 10.55
C ILE A 5 -1.25 -11.63 11.48
N ALA A 6 -0.63 -10.62 10.91
CA ALA A 6 -0.31 -9.35 11.57
C ALA A 6 -1.05 -8.20 10.85
N VAL A 7 -1.33 -7.14 11.60
CA VAL A 7 -1.93 -5.91 11.05
C VAL A 7 -0.84 -4.85 10.94
N GLY A 8 -0.77 -4.19 9.80
CA GLY A 8 0.14 -3.09 9.54
C GLY A 8 -0.58 -1.85 9.03
N SER A 9 0.16 -0.74 8.95
CA SER A 9 -0.24 0.46 8.23
C SER A 9 0.71 0.71 7.06
N ASP A 10 0.20 1.26 5.98
CA ASP A 10 0.94 1.56 4.76
C ASP A 10 0.57 2.96 4.26
N THR A 11 1.50 3.89 4.37
CA THR A 11 1.39 5.26 3.90
C THR A 11 2.17 5.45 2.60
N GLY A 12 3.34 4.81 2.49
CA GLY A 12 4.21 4.85 1.31
C GLY A 12 4.83 3.50 0.96
N GLY A 13 4.30 2.38 1.48
CA GLY A 13 4.83 1.04 1.24
C GLY A 13 5.08 0.22 2.51
N SER A 14 4.70 0.72 3.70
CA SER A 14 5.10 0.13 5.00
C SER A 14 4.47 -1.23 5.33
N ILE A 15 3.50 -1.72 4.57
CA ILE A 15 3.06 -3.13 4.57
C ILE A 15 3.80 -3.89 3.47
N ARG A 16 3.82 -3.37 2.25
CA ARG A 16 4.29 -4.05 1.04
C ARG A 16 5.80 -4.30 1.05
N MET A 17 6.59 -3.27 1.38
CA MET A 17 8.06 -3.38 1.42
C MET A 17 8.56 -4.39 2.45
N PRO A 18 8.20 -4.30 3.75
CA PRO A 18 8.69 -5.27 4.73
C PRO A 18 8.19 -6.69 4.45
N SER A 19 7.00 -6.86 3.89
CA SER A 19 6.51 -8.17 3.48
C SER A 19 7.37 -8.79 2.39
N SER A 20 7.79 -7.99 1.41
CA SER A 20 8.70 -8.43 0.35
C SER A 20 10.04 -8.89 0.92
N PHE A 21 10.64 -8.11 1.82
CA PHE A 21 11.92 -8.48 2.47
C PHE A 21 11.81 -9.73 3.34
N CYS A 22 10.65 -9.97 3.95
CA CYS A 22 10.42 -11.13 4.81
C CYS A 22 9.87 -12.37 4.09
N GLY A 23 9.68 -12.31 2.77
CA GLY A 23 9.14 -13.44 1.99
C GLY A 23 7.72 -13.84 2.41
N VAL A 24 6.89 -12.86 2.79
CA VAL A 24 5.48 -13.03 3.15
C VAL A 24 4.58 -12.16 2.27
N THR A 25 3.28 -12.34 2.36
CA THR A 25 2.30 -11.54 1.62
C THR A 25 1.86 -10.35 2.44
N GLY A 26 2.08 -9.14 1.94
CA GLY A 26 1.51 -7.91 2.47
C GLY A 26 0.45 -7.37 1.51
N PHE A 27 -0.74 -7.10 2.02
CA PHE A 27 -1.83 -6.58 1.23
C PHE A 27 -2.27 -5.20 1.71
N LYS A 28 -2.09 -4.21 0.84
CA LYS A 28 -2.60 -2.85 1.04
C LYS A 28 -3.90 -2.70 0.26
N PRO A 29 -5.07 -2.68 0.92
CA PRO A 29 -6.34 -2.39 0.27
C PRO A 29 -6.37 -1.01 -0.36
N SER A 30 -7.41 -0.71 -1.12
CA SER A 30 -7.67 0.65 -1.57
C SER A 30 -7.84 1.60 -0.40
N PHE A 31 -7.48 2.87 -0.59
CA PHE A 31 -7.63 3.90 0.43
C PHE A 31 -9.07 3.92 0.97
N ASN A 32 -9.23 4.10 2.28
CA ASN A 32 -10.50 4.08 3.00
C ASN A 32 -11.31 2.74 2.94
N LYS A 33 -10.74 1.66 2.39
CA LYS A 33 -11.42 0.35 2.38
C LYS A 33 -11.55 -0.22 3.80
N LEU A 34 -10.51 -0.10 4.60
CA LEU A 34 -10.54 -0.43 6.02
C LEU A 34 -10.46 0.85 6.85
N SER A 35 -11.23 0.90 7.95
CA SER A 35 -11.23 2.06 8.85
C SER A 35 -9.88 2.23 9.53
N THR A 36 -9.38 3.44 9.57
CA THR A 36 -8.20 3.84 10.35
C THR A 36 -8.57 4.31 11.76
N SER A 37 -9.83 4.17 12.18
CA SER A 37 -10.28 4.54 13.52
C SER A 37 -9.52 3.75 14.59
N GLY A 38 -8.94 4.47 15.58
CA GLY A 38 -8.11 3.86 16.62
C GLY A 38 -6.65 3.59 16.22
N VAL A 39 -6.28 3.92 15.01
CA VAL A 39 -4.89 3.87 14.54
C VAL A 39 -4.21 5.22 14.76
N PHE A 40 -2.98 5.21 15.28
CA PHE A 40 -2.21 6.42 15.44
C PHE A 40 -1.81 6.96 14.05
N PRO A 41 -2.22 8.17 13.67
CA PRO A 41 -2.09 8.64 12.30
C PRO A 41 -0.65 9.08 11.98
N LEU A 42 -0.23 8.85 10.73
CA LEU A 42 0.95 9.46 10.13
C LEU A 42 0.56 10.46 9.05
N SER A 43 -0.37 10.07 8.16
CA SER A 43 -0.87 10.88 7.06
C SER A 43 -2.34 10.55 6.82
N TRP A 44 -3.24 11.49 7.09
CA TRP A 44 -4.69 11.24 6.99
C TRP A 44 -5.17 10.97 5.56
N SER A 45 -4.45 11.45 4.55
CA SER A 45 -4.80 11.25 3.14
C SER A 45 -4.20 9.99 2.52
N LEU A 46 -3.21 9.35 3.17
CA LEU A 46 -2.46 8.23 2.62
C LEU A 46 -2.53 6.96 3.47
N ASP A 47 -2.71 7.08 4.79
CA ASP A 47 -2.69 5.93 5.70
C ASP A 47 -3.73 4.89 5.31
N THR A 48 -3.26 3.68 5.13
CA THR A 48 -4.07 2.52 4.80
C THR A 48 -3.73 1.37 5.74
N ILE A 49 -4.72 0.69 6.28
CA ILE A 49 -4.53 -0.50 7.11
C ILE A 49 -4.66 -1.74 6.25
N GLY A 50 -3.86 -2.74 6.56
CA GLY A 50 -3.92 -4.01 5.86
C GLY A 50 -3.19 -5.14 6.58
N PRO A 51 -3.43 -6.40 6.16
CA PRO A 51 -2.82 -7.58 6.71
C PRO A 51 -1.43 -7.88 6.12
N ILE A 52 -0.64 -8.55 6.94
CA ILE A 52 0.58 -9.25 6.55
C ILE A 52 0.38 -10.71 6.96
N ALA A 53 0.45 -11.64 6.03
CA ALA A 53 0.21 -13.06 6.26
C ALA A 53 1.09 -13.93 5.34
N LYS A 54 1.01 -15.24 5.51
CA LYS A 54 1.79 -16.16 4.68
C LYS A 54 1.30 -16.21 3.22
N THR A 55 -0.01 -16.10 3.02
CA THR A 55 -0.63 -16.24 1.69
C THR A 55 -1.60 -15.10 1.38
N ALA A 56 -1.83 -14.85 0.09
CA ALA A 56 -2.85 -13.90 -0.37
C ALA A 56 -4.26 -14.29 0.11
N LYS A 57 -4.55 -15.59 0.23
CA LYS A 57 -5.81 -16.11 0.74
C LYS A 57 -6.03 -15.72 2.21
N ASP A 58 -5.00 -15.84 3.06
CA ASP A 58 -5.08 -15.41 4.45
C ASP A 58 -5.34 -13.91 4.57
N CYS A 59 -4.65 -13.11 3.74
CA CYS A 59 -4.88 -11.66 3.67
C CYS A 59 -6.33 -11.34 3.29
N SER A 60 -6.91 -12.06 2.33
CA SER A 60 -8.27 -11.79 1.89
C SER A 60 -9.31 -12.12 2.96
N ILE A 61 -9.14 -13.25 3.66
CA ILE A 61 -10.03 -13.64 4.77
C ILE A 61 -10.05 -12.52 5.83
N PHE A 62 -8.87 -11.99 6.19
CA PHE A 62 -8.79 -10.88 7.14
C PHE A 62 -9.56 -9.65 6.66
N VAL A 63 -9.33 -9.21 5.42
CA VAL A 63 -9.99 -8.02 4.87
C VAL A 63 -11.50 -8.20 4.81
N GLU A 64 -11.95 -9.39 4.40
CA GLU A 64 -13.38 -9.71 4.33
C GLU A 64 -14.05 -9.64 5.71
N GLU A 65 -13.44 -10.25 6.74
CA GLU A 65 -14.01 -10.24 8.08
C GLU A 65 -14.07 -8.83 8.67
N ILE A 66 -13.05 -8.01 8.48
CA ILE A 66 -13.08 -6.60 8.93
C ILE A 66 -14.15 -5.81 8.16
N CYS A 67 -14.27 -6.00 6.84
CA CYS A 67 -15.30 -5.32 6.05
C CYS A 67 -16.71 -5.71 6.52
N LYS A 68 -16.99 -6.99 6.77
CA LYS A 68 -18.28 -7.45 7.30
C LYS A 68 -18.63 -6.77 8.63
N HIS A 69 -17.64 -6.69 9.54
CA HIS A 69 -17.82 -6.02 10.81
C HIS A 69 -18.11 -4.51 10.68
N GLN A 70 -17.42 -3.83 9.76
CA GLN A 70 -17.65 -2.41 9.50
C GLN A 70 -19.04 -2.15 8.91
N ILE A 71 -19.51 -3.00 8.00
CA ILE A 71 -20.85 -2.93 7.40
C ILE A 71 -21.92 -3.11 8.48
N ALA A 72 -21.77 -4.12 9.34
CA ALA A 72 -22.71 -4.40 10.42
C ALA A 72 -22.88 -3.21 11.39
N ASN A 73 -21.83 -2.39 11.56
CA ASN A 73 -21.84 -1.24 12.48
C ASN A 73 -22.26 0.09 11.82
N LYS A 74 -22.34 0.20 10.50
CA LYS A 74 -22.58 1.48 9.80
C LYS A 74 -23.61 1.35 8.69
N ASN A 75 -24.66 0.67 8.74
CA ASN A 75 -25.82 0.66 7.80
C ASN A 75 -25.61 1.18 6.34
N LYS A 76 -24.36 1.37 5.88
CA LYS A 76 -23.99 1.77 4.52
C LYS A 76 -22.68 1.08 4.16
N ASP A 77 -22.79 0.12 3.26
CA ASP A 77 -21.62 -0.41 2.55
C ASP A 77 -21.20 0.58 1.45
N PRO A 78 -20.11 1.33 1.60
CA PRO A 78 -19.61 2.17 0.52
C PRO A 78 -18.96 1.36 -0.61
N PHE A 79 -18.83 0.03 -0.43
CA PHE A 79 -18.09 -0.84 -1.35
C PHE A 79 -18.80 -2.17 -1.58
N ASN A 80 -19.86 -2.13 -2.38
CA ASN A 80 -20.51 -3.35 -2.89
C ASN A 80 -19.44 -4.30 -3.48
N GLY A 81 -19.23 -5.46 -2.83
CA GLY A 81 -18.81 -6.64 -3.57
C GLY A 81 -17.37 -7.12 -3.56
N LEU A 82 -16.58 -6.95 -2.47
CA LEU A 82 -15.42 -7.84 -2.28
C LEU A 82 -15.80 -8.99 -1.34
N THR A 83 -16.16 -10.11 -1.91
CA THR A 83 -16.40 -11.36 -1.17
C THR A 83 -15.27 -12.34 -1.42
N THR A 84 -15.07 -13.33 -0.53
CA THR A 84 -14.14 -14.48 -0.74
C THR A 84 -14.40 -15.19 -2.07
N SER A 85 -15.63 -15.12 -2.57
CA SER A 85 -15.97 -15.58 -3.92
C SER A 85 -15.14 -14.91 -5.02
N MET A 86 -14.62 -13.70 -4.78
CA MET A 86 -13.71 -13.05 -5.73
C MET A 86 -12.35 -13.71 -5.81
N LEU A 87 -11.82 -14.28 -4.71
CA LEU A 87 -10.53 -14.99 -4.77
C LEU A 87 -10.69 -16.42 -5.32
N ASP A 88 -11.76 -17.10 -4.96
CA ASP A 88 -12.09 -18.39 -5.59
C ASP A 88 -12.38 -18.21 -7.08
N ASN A 89 -12.95 -17.07 -7.46
CA ASN A 89 -13.14 -16.67 -8.86
C ASN A 89 -11.87 -16.08 -9.49
N PHE A 90 -10.87 -15.60 -8.72
CA PHE A 90 -9.65 -15.02 -9.29
C PHE A 90 -8.83 -16.06 -10.05
N VAL A 91 -8.84 -17.32 -9.60
CA VAL A 91 -8.27 -18.45 -10.38
C VAL A 91 -9.05 -18.66 -11.67
N ASN A 92 -10.35 -18.38 -11.67
CA ASN A 92 -11.21 -18.42 -12.86
C ASN A 92 -11.19 -17.08 -13.63
N LEU A 93 -10.72 -15.98 -13.03
CA LEU A 93 -10.54 -14.65 -13.65
C LEU A 93 -9.21 -14.53 -14.41
N LEU A 94 -8.31 -15.50 -14.32
CA LEU A 94 -7.31 -15.75 -15.36
C LEU A 94 -8.04 -16.28 -16.63
N SER A 95 -9.16 -15.61 -16.91
CA SER A 95 -9.90 -15.70 -18.16
C SER A 95 -8.92 -15.45 -19.31
N PRO A 96 -9.05 -16.15 -20.46
CA PRO A 96 -8.19 -15.93 -21.63
C PRO A 96 -8.22 -14.51 -22.20
N ASN A 97 -8.77 -13.55 -21.50
CA ASN A 97 -8.87 -12.12 -21.87
C ASN A 97 -8.35 -11.16 -20.79
N LEU A 98 -7.66 -11.65 -19.74
CA LEU A 98 -7.07 -10.76 -18.75
C LEU A 98 -5.92 -9.97 -19.39
N LYS A 99 -6.05 -8.64 -19.40
CA LYS A 99 -5.01 -7.72 -19.87
C LYS A 99 -4.15 -7.27 -18.69
N ILE A 100 -2.85 -7.44 -18.82
CA ILE A 100 -1.88 -7.02 -17.78
C ILE A 100 -0.97 -5.98 -18.39
N GLY A 101 -1.02 -4.74 -17.87
CA GLY A 101 -0.09 -3.68 -18.23
C GLY A 101 1.26 -3.90 -17.53
N VAL A 102 2.33 -3.89 -18.30
CA VAL A 102 3.71 -3.99 -17.80
C VAL A 102 4.47 -2.74 -18.22
N PRO A 103 5.17 -2.06 -17.32
CA PRO A 103 5.96 -0.90 -17.69
C PRO A 103 7.10 -1.30 -18.63
N SER A 104 7.54 -0.33 -19.46
CA SER A 104 8.71 -0.48 -20.32
C SER A 104 9.97 -0.77 -19.49
N ASP A 105 10.99 -1.30 -20.15
CA ASP A 105 12.25 -1.75 -19.50
C ASP A 105 12.96 -0.59 -18.77
N ASP A 106 12.84 0.63 -19.26
CA ASP A 106 13.43 1.83 -18.65
C ASP A 106 12.90 2.10 -17.23
N PHE A 107 11.67 1.67 -16.92
CA PHE A 107 11.08 1.78 -15.58
C PHE A 107 11.85 0.96 -14.54
N PHE A 108 12.58 -0.06 -14.96
CA PHE A 108 13.36 -0.96 -14.12
C PHE A 108 14.86 -0.62 -14.06
N SER A 109 15.27 0.57 -14.52
CA SER A 109 16.69 0.98 -14.58
C SER A 109 17.40 0.90 -13.22
N ASP A 110 16.69 1.23 -12.14
CA ASP A 110 17.21 1.22 -10.77
C ASP A 110 16.85 -0.06 -9.98
N VAL A 111 16.32 -1.08 -10.65
CA VAL A 111 15.92 -2.34 -10.03
C VAL A 111 17.03 -3.38 -10.17
N GLU A 112 17.38 -4.03 -9.06
CA GLU A 112 18.35 -5.12 -9.03
C GLU A 112 17.98 -6.23 -10.02
N GLU A 113 18.97 -6.74 -10.76
CA GLU A 113 18.75 -7.74 -11.83
C GLU A 113 18.05 -9.02 -11.35
N GLU A 114 18.33 -9.45 -10.12
CA GLU A 114 17.64 -10.63 -9.54
C GLU A 114 16.14 -10.37 -9.35
N VAL A 115 15.78 -9.17 -8.85
CA VAL A 115 14.38 -8.76 -8.65
C VAL A 115 13.68 -8.62 -10.00
N LYS A 116 14.31 -7.97 -10.96
CA LYS A 116 13.82 -7.82 -12.33
C LYS A 116 13.55 -9.17 -12.98
N LYS A 117 14.48 -10.12 -12.86
CA LYS A 117 14.36 -11.47 -13.38
C LYS A 117 13.15 -12.21 -12.81
N GLU A 118 12.94 -12.15 -11.50
CA GLU A 118 11.79 -12.81 -10.86
C GLU A 118 10.46 -12.14 -11.22
N PHE A 119 10.45 -10.82 -11.39
CA PHE A 119 9.30 -10.10 -11.91
C PHE A 119 8.91 -10.60 -13.30
N PHE A 120 9.85 -10.64 -14.25
CA PHE A 120 9.56 -11.09 -15.62
C PHE A 120 9.20 -12.57 -15.69
N LYS A 121 9.76 -13.44 -14.83
CA LYS A 121 9.28 -14.82 -14.71
C LYS A 121 7.79 -14.90 -14.32
N SER A 122 7.35 -14.02 -13.41
CA SER A 122 5.95 -13.95 -13.01
C SER A 122 5.06 -13.51 -14.20
N ILE A 123 5.53 -12.54 -15.00
CA ILE A 123 4.83 -12.09 -16.20
C ILE A 123 4.73 -13.24 -17.24
N GLU A 124 5.81 -13.98 -17.50
CA GLU A 124 5.78 -15.11 -18.43
C GLU A 124 4.85 -16.23 -17.93
N LEU A 125 4.78 -16.46 -16.61
CA LEU A 125 3.83 -17.39 -16.05
C LEU A 125 2.37 -16.96 -16.32
N MET A 126 2.04 -15.68 -16.06
CA MET A 126 0.70 -15.15 -16.32
C MET A 126 0.34 -15.23 -17.80
N LYS A 127 1.30 -14.95 -18.69
CA LYS A 127 1.14 -15.09 -20.14
C LYS A 127 0.88 -16.55 -20.54
N SER A 128 1.60 -17.50 -19.95
CA SER A 128 1.38 -18.93 -20.19
C SER A 128 0.00 -19.41 -19.71
N MET A 129 -0.60 -18.72 -18.75
CA MET A 129 -1.95 -18.96 -18.24
C MET A 129 -3.05 -18.28 -19.08
N GLY A 130 -2.68 -17.59 -20.16
CA GLY A 130 -3.60 -16.97 -21.11
C GLY A 130 -3.82 -15.47 -20.94
N ALA A 131 -3.06 -14.79 -20.08
CA ALA A 131 -3.13 -13.34 -19.98
C ALA A 131 -2.49 -12.66 -21.20
N GLU A 132 -3.11 -11.55 -21.66
CA GLU A 132 -2.55 -10.64 -22.66
C GLU A 132 -1.63 -9.64 -21.97
N ILE A 133 -0.35 -9.62 -22.31
CA ILE A 133 0.62 -8.68 -21.75
C ILE A 133 0.70 -7.47 -22.67
N ILE A 134 0.48 -6.28 -22.10
CA ILE A 134 0.48 -5.00 -22.82
C ILE A 134 1.56 -4.12 -22.20
N GLU A 135 2.52 -3.65 -22.98
CA GLU A 135 3.46 -2.63 -22.53
C GLU A 135 2.74 -1.30 -22.33
N VAL A 136 3.00 -0.64 -21.21
CA VAL A 136 2.38 0.64 -20.83
C VAL A 136 3.45 1.66 -20.45
N ASP A 137 3.28 2.89 -20.92
CA ASP A 137 4.12 4.00 -20.49
C ASP A 137 3.69 4.47 -19.09
N LEU A 138 4.55 4.23 -18.12
CA LEU A 138 4.37 4.64 -16.73
C LEU A 138 5.43 5.65 -16.27
N ALA A 139 6.09 6.36 -17.18
CA ALA A 139 7.13 7.35 -16.85
C ALA A 139 6.65 8.40 -15.84
N TRP A 140 5.38 8.79 -15.91
CA TRP A 140 4.76 9.72 -14.97
C TRP A 140 4.72 9.20 -13.52
N LEU A 141 4.73 7.88 -13.29
CA LEU A 141 4.79 7.29 -11.95
C LEU A 141 6.11 7.55 -11.22
N LEU A 142 7.18 7.91 -11.94
CA LEU A 142 8.45 8.31 -11.31
C LEU A 142 8.26 9.52 -10.39
N MET A 143 7.27 10.37 -10.68
CA MET A 143 6.90 11.50 -9.81
C MET A 143 6.08 11.09 -8.58
N ALA A 144 5.51 9.89 -8.55
CA ALA A 144 4.65 9.47 -7.44
C ALA A 144 5.41 9.40 -6.10
N ARG A 145 6.69 9.02 -6.11
CA ARG A 145 7.50 8.96 -4.88
C ARG A 145 7.77 10.34 -4.28
N PRO A 146 8.32 11.33 -5.00
CA PRO A 146 8.50 12.68 -4.46
C PRO A 146 7.18 13.32 -4.01
N VAL A 147 6.10 13.15 -4.75
CA VAL A 147 4.76 13.61 -4.38
C VAL A 147 4.31 12.97 -3.06
N ASN A 148 4.41 11.65 -2.93
CA ASN A 148 4.07 10.94 -1.67
C ASN A 148 4.90 11.46 -0.49
N VAL A 149 6.19 11.73 -0.68
CA VAL A 149 7.08 12.25 0.38
C VAL A 149 6.61 13.63 0.85
N VAL A 150 6.31 14.53 -0.07
CA VAL A 150 5.82 15.88 0.28
C VAL A 150 4.54 15.80 1.10
N ILE A 151 3.54 15.05 0.63
CA ILE A 151 2.26 14.88 1.31
C ILE A 151 2.48 14.26 2.71
N THR A 152 3.20 13.15 2.76
CA THR A 152 3.45 12.44 4.04
C THR A 152 4.14 13.32 5.06
N LEU A 153 5.19 14.03 4.68
CA LEU A 153 5.96 14.87 5.62
C LEU A 153 5.15 16.06 6.12
N ALA A 154 4.40 16.72 5.23
CA ALA A 154 3.57 17.86 5.60
C ALA A 154 2.47 17.45 6.58
N GLU A 155 1.76 16.37 6.29
CA GLU A 155 0.68 15.86 7.14
C GLU A 155 1.21 15.30 8.45
N ALA A 156 2.30 14.53 8.42
CA ALA A 156 2.94 13.99 9.61
C ALA A 156 3.42 15.10 10.54
N PHE A 157 4.11 16.13 10.03
CA PHE A 157 4.53 17.26 10.86
C PHE A 157 3.33 17.99 11.48
N SER A 158 2.30 18.26 10.69
CA SER A 158 1.08 18.92 11.17
C SER A 158 0.41 18.14 12.31
N LEU A 159 0.33 16.81 12.19
CA LEU A 159 -0.25 15.93 13.22
C LEU A 159 0.63 15.86 14.49
N HIS A 160 1.94 15.73 14.32
CA HIS A 160 2.85 15.44 15.43
C HIS A 160 3.47 16.67 16.10
N LYS A 161 3.35 17.86 15.50
CA LYS A 161 3.98 19.10 15.99
C LYS A 161 3.73 19.33 17.47
N HIS A 162 2.48 19.22 17.92
CA HIS A 162 2.12 19.44 19.32
C HIS A 162 2.87 18.49 20.27
N TRP A 163 2.99 17.22 19.92
CA TRP A 163 3.71 16.24 20.76
C TRP A 163 5.22 16.39 20.66
N LEU A 164 5.75 16.83 19.53
CA LEU A 164 7.17 17.16 19.39
C LEU A 164 7.57 18.31 20.30
N GLU A 165 6.70 19.32 20.44
CA GLU A 165 6.92 20.48 21.33
C GLU A 165 6.75 20.12 22.80
N SER A 166 5.74 19.31 23.16
CA SER A 166 5.39 18.99 24.55
C SER A 166 6.17 17.83 25.15
N ASP A 167 6.51 16.81 24.35
CA ASP A 167 7.10 15.55 24.84
C ASP A 167 7.96 14.83 23.77
N SER A 168 8.92 15.54 23.22
CA SER A 168 9.82 15.00 22.18
C SER A 168 10.59 13.74 22.62
N LYS A 169 10.74 13.53 23.93
CA LYS A 169 11.45 12.36 24.49
C LYS A 169 10.77 11.02 24.19
N LYS A 170 9.49 11.03 23.80
CA LYS A 170 8.75 9.83 23.38
C LYS A 170 9.07 9.39 21.96
N TYR A 171 9.80 10.19 21.21
CA TYR A 171 10.21 9.89 19.84
C TYR A 171 11.69 9.52 19.78
N THR A 172 12.06 8.61 18.88
CA THR A 172 13.47 8.39 18.58
C THR A 172 14.01 9.52 17.72
N PHE A 173 15.32 9.71 17.73
CA PHE A 173 16.00 10.74 16.93
C PHE A 173 15.67 10.59 15.43
N GLU A 174 15.63 9.36 14.92
CA GLU A 174 15.33 9.06 13.51
C GLU A 174 13.91 9.49 13.14
N VAL A 175 12.95 9.34 14.03
CA VAL A 175 11.56 9.77 13.80
C VAL A 175 11.48 11.30 13.83
N ILE A 176 12.08 11.95 14.84
CA ILE A 176 12.10 13.41 14.92
C ILE A 176 12.73 14.02 13.67
N SER A 177 13.91 13.52 13.26
CA SER A 177 14.63 14.06 12.09
C SER A 177 13.84 13.99 10.79
N ARG A 178 12.95 13.02 10.66
CA ARG A 178 12.02 12.92 9.51
C ARG A 178 10.83 13.85 9.66
N LEU A 179 10.20 13.89 10.83
CA LEU A 179 9.01 14.69 11.05
C LEU A 179 9.29 16.19 10.85
N VAL A 180 10.41 16.70 11.35
CA VAL A 180 10.78 18.12 11.24
C VAL A 180 11.04 18.58 9.80
N LEU A 181 11.30 17.66 8.85
CA LEU A 181 11.41 18.03 7.44
C LEU A 181 10.09 18.59 6.90
N GLY A 182 8.96 18.17 7.47
CA GLY A 182 7.65 18.65 7.09
C GLY A 182 7.41 20.14 7.43
N GLU A 183 8.17 20.72 8.37
CA GLU A 183 8.06 22.12 8.73
C GLU A 183 8.39 23.07 7.57
N ASN A 184 9.28 22.64 6.68
CA ASN A 184 9.74 23.46 5.56
C ASN A 184 8.90 23.29 4.28
N ILE A 185 7.88 22.42 4.29
CA ILE A 185 7.00 22.23 3.14
C ILE A 185 6.00 23.38 3.09
N SER A 186 6.01 24.13 1.99
CA SER A 186 5.06 25.20 1.78
C SER A 186 3.66 24.67 1.47
N LEU A 187 2.63 25.50 1.74
CA LEU A 187 1.27 25.19 1.30
C LEU A 187 1.16 24.98 -0.21
N ASN A 188 1.95 25.74 -0.98
CA ASN A 188 1.97 25.57 -2.45
C ASN A 188 2.51 24.22 -2.85
N ASP A 189 3.61 23.75 -2.24
CA ASP A 189 4.18 22.43 -2.53
C ASP A 189 3.20 21.32 -2.17
N TYR A 190 2.56 21.43 -1.01
CA TYR A 190 1.55 20.47 -0.57
C TYR A 190 0.36 20.41 -1.54
N PHE A 191 -0.25 21.55 -1.87
CA PHE A 191 -1.39 21.57 -2.79
C PHE A 191 -1.04 21.18 -4.23
N SER A 192 0.19 21.45 -4.67
CA SER A 192 0.66 21.01 -5.99
C SER A 192 0.91 19.51 -6.05
N SER A 193 1.02 18.84 -4.90
CA SER A 193 1.25 17.41 -4.76
C SER A 193 -0.05 16.61 -4.57
N MET A 194 -1.15 17.28 -4.20
CA MET A 194 -2.49 16.68 -4.03
C MET A 194 -3.21 16.56 -5.38
#